data_e568dfb951a3b04247a71f3e70793e08
#
_entry.id   e568dfb951a3b04247a71f3e70793e08
#
_cell.length_a   1.000
_cell.length_b   1.000
_cell.length_c   1.000
_cell.angle_alpha   90.00
_cell.angle_beta   90.00
_cell.angle_gamma   90.00
#
_symmetry.space_group_name_H-M   'P 1'
#
loop_
_entity.id
_entity.type
_entity.pdbx_description
1 polymer ?
#
loop_
_entity_poly.entity_id
_entity_poly.type
_entity_poly.pdbx_seq_one_letter_code
_entity_poly.pdbx_strand_id
1 'polypeptide(L)'
;MREESTFVKHEPCPKCGSGNNLARYSDGHAHCFSGGCGHYERGNGTAPDFADVVKKPTRAFEMTGTIASIPDRKISQAIAAKFGVTVEFSPEGKIVKHHYPYYDKDTGQATGTKVRQVDNKGFYATGNFDNVGLFGQQAYREGGKYITITEGEADALAVSEMFDNKWDVVSLRNGAGNAEGDLKGQLEFIEGYDNIVLCFDHDPAGQIALEKVRDLFSPNKLKICTLPLKDAGAMLQEGKVREFTKAWWDAKPYTPAGVITIADTWDAVRKYKDTPSVPYPWSGLNHLLMGQRTKEINIWAADTGIGKSQAMREIQHH
;
A
#
# COMPACT_ATOMS: atom_id res chain seq x y z
N MET A 1 -30.43 17.65 -13.50
CA MET A 1 -29.14 16.90 -13.39
C MET A 1 -28.05 17.95 -13.45
N ARG A 2 -27.18 18.05 -12.47
CA ARG A 2 -26.00 18.94 -12.55
C ARG A 2 -25.03 18.23 -13.50
N GLU A 3 -24.64 18.87 -14.58
CA GLU A 3 -23.56 18.38 -15.44
C GLU A 3 -22.29 18.33 -14.59
N GLU A 4 -21.60 17.18 -14.61
CA GLU A 4 -20.32 17.01 -13.93
C GLU A 4 -19.29 17.91 -14.60
N SER A 5 -18.70 18.80 -13.81
CA SER A 5 -17.65 19.71 -14.25
C SER A 5 -16.36 18.93 -14.49
N THR A 6 -15.77 19.05 -15.68
CA THR A 6 -14.54 18.35 -16.08
C THR A 6 -13.33 19.27 -16.02
N PHE A 7 -12.17 18.72 -15.67
CA PHE A 7 -10.89 19.46 -15.67
C PHE A 7 -10.52 19.92 -17.08
N VAL A 8 -10.02 21.14 -17.21
CA VAL A 8 -9.64 21.77 -18.51
C VAL A 8 -8.14 21.97 -18.59
N LYS A 9 -7.55 22.72 -17.66
CA LYS A 9 -6.10 23.08 -17.70
C LYS A 9 -5.58 23.53 -16.35
N HIS A 10 -4.27 23.57 -16.24
CA HIS A 10 -3.58 24.27 -15.16
C HIS A 10 -3.12 25.66 -15.59
N GLU A 11 -3.17 26.61 -14.67
CA GLU A 11 -2.77 28.00 -14.86
C GLU A 11 -1.94 28.50 -13.67
N PRO A 12 -1.20 29.61 -13.83
CA PRO A 12 -0.57 30.30 -12.70
C PRO A 12 -1.63 30.79 -11.69
N CYS A 13 -1.39 30.57 -10.41
CA CYS A 13 -2.28 31.04 -9.37
C CYS A 13 -2.01 32.51 -9.02
N PRO A 14 -3.01 33.41 -9.11
CA PRO A 14 -2.84 34.82 -8.82
C PRO A 14 -2.61 35.10 -7.33
N LYS A 15 -3.01 34.18 -6.43
CA LYS A 15 -2.88 34.36 -4.98
C LYS A 15 -1.51 33.93 -4.44
N CYS A 16 -0.98 32.79 -4.87
CA CYS A 16 0.27 32.26 -4.34
C CYS A 16 1.45 32.32 -5.33
N GLY A 17 1.22 32.78 -6.56
CA GLY A 17 2.25 32.91 -7.58
C GLY A 17 2.79 31.57 -8.12
N SER A 18 2.22 30.42 -7.72
CA SER A 18 2.63 29.14 -8.29
C SER A 18 2.34 29.08 -9.79
N GLY A 19 3.31 28.65 -10.57
CA GLY A 19 3.26 28.73 -12.03
C GLY A 19 2.23 27.83 -12.70
N ASN A 20 1.73 26.76 -12.01
CA ASN A 20 0.90 25.75 -12.66
C ASN A 20 0.01 24.95 -11.67
N ASN A 21 -0.42 25.55 -10.55
CA ASN A 21 -1.21 24.84 -9.54
C ASN A 21 -2.68 25.28 -9.47
N LEU A 22 -3.13 26.20 -10.31
CA LEU A 22 -4.53 26.59 -10.42
C LEU A 22 -5.19 25.71 -11.50
N ALA A 23 -5.98 24.73 -11.08
CA ALA A 23 -6.77 23.90 -12.01
C ALA A 23 -8.05 24.60 -12.37
N ARG A 24 -8.34 24.77 -13.65
CA ARG A 24 -9.58 25.34 -14.20
C ARG A 24 -10.46 24.22 -14.77
N TYR A 25 -11.78 24.38 -14.58
CA TYR A 25 -12.78 23.39 -14.94
C TYR A 25 -13.77 23.92 -15.98
N SER A 26 -14.51 23.00 -16.65
CA SER A 26 -15.40 23.32 -17.78
C SER A 26 -16.55 24.28 -17.45
N ASP A 27 -16.98 24.36 -16.19
CA ASP A 27 -17.99 25.31 -15.70
C ASP A 27 -17.37 26.67 -15.32
N GLY A 28 -16.08 26.88 -15.60
CA GLY A 28 -15.36 28.10 -15.32
C GLY A 28 -14.82 28.24 -13.91
N HIS A 29 -15.14 27.32 -12.97
CA HIS A 29 -14.52 27.39 -11.65
C HIS A 29 -13.03 27.00 -11.70
N ALA A 30 -12.26 27.50 -10.75
CA ALA A 30 -10.86 27.12 -10.60
C ALA A 30 -10.47 26.94 -9.14
N HIS A 31 -9.56 25.99 -8.87
CA HIS A 31 -9.05 25.69 -7.54
C HIS A 31 -7.53 25.52 -7.56
N CYS A 32 -6.84 26.17 -6.63
CA CYS A 32 -5.39 26.05 -6.50
C CYS A 32 -5.00 24.90 -5.55
N PHE A 33 -4.25 23.96 -6.07
CA PHE A 33 -3.74 22.80 -5.32
C PHE A 33 -2.36 23.04 -4.67
N SER A 34 -1.83 24.28 -4.70
CA SER A 34 -0.62 24.62 -3.96
C SER A 34 -0.90 24.52 -2.45
N GLY A 35 -0.04 23.81 -1.72
CA GLY A 35 -0.22 23.58 -0.28
C GLY A 35 -0.45 24.88 0.49
N GLY A 36 -1.55 24.97 1.23
CA GLY A 36 -1.92 26.13 2.04
C GLY A 36 -2.49 27.34 1.29
N CYS A 37 -2.59 27.32 -0.04
CA CYS A 37 -3.09 28.46 -0.80
C CYS A 37 -4.61 28.68 -0.66
N GLY A 38 -5.43 27.64 -0.83
CA GLY A 38 -6.88 27.70 -0.73
C GLY A 38 -7.57 28.70 -1.66
N HIS A 39 -6.91 29.12 -2.76
CA HIS A 39 -7.52 30.02 -3.75
C HIS A 39 -8.58 29.26 -4.55
N TYR A 40 -9.79 29.86 -4.64
CA TYR A 40 -10.91 29.31 -5.38
C TYR A 40 -11.63 30.43 -6.14
N GLU A 41 -11.90 30.17 -7.42
CA GLU A 41 -12.71 31.03 -8.28
C GLU A 41 -14.03 30.33 -8.59
N ARG A 42 -15.16 31.06 -8.45
CA ARG A 42 -16.47 30.49 -8.78
C ARG A 42 -16.67 30.48 -10.30
N GLY A 43 -17.18 29.37 -10.82
CA GLY A 43 -17.66 29.30 -12.19
C GLY A 43 -18.91 30.15 -12.39
N ASN A 44 -19.08 30.74 -13.57
CA ASN A 44 -20.22 31.57 -13.98
C ASN A 44 -21.27 30.81 -14.79
N GLY A 45 -21.15 29.47 -14.87
CA GLY A 45 -22.13 28.61 -15.55
C GLY A 45 -22.16 28.72 -17.09
N THR A 46 -21.32 29.57 -17.67
CA THR A 46 -21.10 29.62 -19.12
C THR A 46 -19.81 28.86 -19.39
N ALA A 47 -19.92 27.64 -19.93
CA ALA A 47 -18.74 26.90 -20.40
C ALA A 47 -18.01 27.74 -21.47
N PRO A 48 -16.71 28.02 -21.31
CA PRO A 48 -15.94 28.59 -22.41
C PRO A 48 -16.04 27.65 -23.62
N ASP A 49 -16.15 28.19 -24.81
CA ASP A 49 -16.09 27.40 -26.03
C ASP A 49 -14.71 26.84 -26.24
N PHE A 50 -14.54 25.55 -25.91
CA PHE A 50 -13.26 24.82 -25.95
C PHE A 50 -13.00 24.14 -27.31
N ALA A 51 -13.70 24.58 -28.38
CA ALA A 51 -13.50 24.03 -29.72
C ALA A 51 -12.03 24.10 -30.20
N ASP A 52 -11.23 24.96 -29.58
CA ASP A 52 -9.80 25.18 -29.92
C ASP A 52 -8.79 24.68 -28.89
N VAL A 53 -9.17 23.84 -27.92
CA VAL A 53 -8.16 23.10 -27.16
C VAL A 53 -7.56 22.06 -28.11
N VAL A 54 -6.67 22.50 -28.96
CA VAL A 54 -5.77 21.60 -29.72
C VAL A 54 -5.09 20.73 -28.68
N LYS A 55 -5.54 19.47 -28.57
CA LYS A 55 -4.78 18.43 -27.86
C LYS A 55 -3.41 18.49 -28.52
N LYS A 56 -2.41 19.05 -27.82
CA LYS A 56 -1.01 18.96 -28.27
C LYS A 56 -0.81 17.50 -28.66
N PRO A 57 -0.31 17.22 -29.90
CA PRO A 57 -0.06 15.84 -30.26
C PRO A 57 0.78 15.24 -29.15
N THR A 58 0.29 14.21 -28.52
CA THR A 58 1.01 13.47 -27.48
C THR A 58 2.25 12.96 -28.19
N ARG A 59 3.38 13.60 -27.97
CA ARG A 59 4.67 13.14 -28.49
C ARG A 59 4.79 11.72 -27.97
N ALA A 60 4.99 10.77 -28.86
CA ALA A 60 5.17 9.37 -28.46
C ALA A 60 6.25 9.34 -27.36
N PHE A 61 5.94 8.70 -26.25
CA PHE A 61 6.89 8.59 -25.15
C PHE A 61 8.07 7.76 -25.63
N GLU A 62 9.26 8.31 -25.56
CA GLU A 62 10.50 7.61 -25.88
C GLU A 62 11.33 7.48 -24.61
N MET A 63 11.72 6.25 -24.30
CA MET A 63 12.68 5.98 -23.24
C MET A 63 14.04 6.56 -23.65
N THR A 64 14.63 7.33 -22.75
CA THR A 64 15.98 7.90 -22.90
C THR A 64 16.98 7.17 -22.01
N GLY A 65 18.27 7.34 -22.32
CA GLY A 65 19.37 6.75 -21.54
C GLY A 65 19.72 5.33 -21.98
N THR A 66 20.64 4.72 -21.24
CA THR A 66 21.20 3.39 -21.52
C THR A 66 21.07 2.50 -20.31
N ILE A 67 20.78 1.21 -20.49
CA ILE A 67 20.79 0.22 -19.42
C ILE A 67 22.24 -0.01 -18.99
N ALA A 68 22.56 0.36 -17.75
CA ALA A 68 23.87 0.17 -17.14
C ALA A 68 23.73 -0.13 -15.64
N SER A 69 24.82 -0.56 -15.01
CA SER A 69 24.88 -0.63 -13.54
C SER A 69 24.76 0.77 -12.92
N ILE A 70 24.25 0.81 -11.69
CA ILE A 70 24.09 2.05 -10.91
C ILE A 70 24.99 1.94 -9.66
N PRO A 71 26.31 2.24 -9.79
CA PRO A 71 27.30 1.97 -8.75
C PRO A 71 27.08 2.74 -7.45
N ASP A 72 26.57 3.97 -7.52
CA ASP A 72 26.21 4.78 -6.34
C ASP A 72 25.09 4.16 -5.50
N ARG A 73 24.32 3.25 -6.10
CA ARG A 73 23.26 2.48 -5.44
C ARG A 73 23.62 1.01 -5.26
N LYS A 74 24.79 0.57 -5.72
CA LYS A 74 25.20 -0.85 -5.77
C LYS A 74 24.24 -1.75 -6.54
N ILE A 75 23.59 -1.24 -7.57
CA ILE A 75 22.66 -1.98 -8.43
C ILE A 75 23.42 -2.48 -9.66
N SER A 76 23.30 -3.79 -9.93
CA SER A 76 23.88 -4.41 -11.12
C SER A 76 23.14 -4.03 -12.40
N GLN A 77 23.82 -4.14 -13.54
CA GLN A 77 23.18 -3.96 -14.84
C GLN A 77 22.06 -4.98 -15.10
N ALA A 78 22.19 -6.18 -14.57
CA ALA A 78 21.17 -7.23 -14.72
C ALA A 78 19.84 -6.83 -14.06
N ILE A 79 19.89 -6.27 -12.85
CA ILE A 79 18.71 -5.75 -12.16
C ILE A 79 18.15 -4.52 -12.88
N ALA A 80 19.01 -3.57 -13.27
CA ALA A 80 18.57 -2.42 -14.06
C ALA A 80 17.84 -2.85 -15.35
N ALA A 81 18.39 -3.85 -16.07
CA ALA A 81 17.78 -4.39 -17.27
C ALA A 81 16.42 -5.04 -17.01
N LYS A 82 16.29 -5.84 -15.94
CA LYS A 82 15.03 -6.50 -15.59
C LYS A 82 13.89 -5.49 -15.36
N PHE A 83 14.18 -4.39 -14.68
CA PHE A 83 13.21 -3.35 -14.39
C PHE A 83 13.08 -2.31 -15.52
N GLY A 84 13.91 -2.41 -16.57
CA GLY A 84 13.95 -1.44 -17.66
C GLY A 84 14.54 -0.08 -17.28
N VAL A 85 15.27 -0.02 -16.15
CA VAL A 85 15.89 1.21 -15.66
C VAL A 85 17.05 1.60 -16.54
N THR A 86 17.08 2.87 -16.96
CA THR A 86 18.18 3.44 -17.75
C THR A 86 18.86 4.59 -16.99
N VAL A 87 20.07 4.91 -17.41
CA VAL A 87 20.85 6.03 -16.88
C VAL A 87 21.31 6.94 -17.99
N GLU A 88 21.43 8.24 -17.68
CA GLU A 88 22.11 9.21 -18.54
C GLU A 88 23.50 9.52 -17.99
N PHE A 89 24.46 9.63 -18.89
CA PHE A 89 25.83 9.98 -18.56
C PHE A 89 26.14 11.43 -18.95
N SER A 90 26.95 12.11 -18.15
CA SER A 90 27.58 13.35 -18.54
C SER A 90 28.65 13.12 -19.63
N PRO A 91 29.16 14.16 -20.29
CA PRO A 91 30.29 14.04 -21.22
C PRO A 91 31.53 13.40 -20.59
N GLU A 92 31.71 13.52 -19.28
CA GLU A 92 32.81 12.94 -18.50
C GLU A 92 32.55 11.50 -18.05
N GLY A 93 31.43 10.89 -18.48
CA GLY A 93 31.09 9.50 -18.17
C GLY A 93 30.51 9.26 -16.77
N LYS A 94 30.07 10.31 -16.06
CA LYS A 94 29.40 10.18 -14.77
C LYS A 94 27.89 10.03 -14.98
N ILE A 95 27.24 9.17 -14.21
CA ILE A 95 25.78 9.08 -14.21
C ILE A 95 25.20 10.36 -13.60
N VAL A 96 24.32 11.01 -14.35
CA VAL A 96 23.66 12.26 -13.94
C VAL A 96 22.17 12.09 -13.70
N LYS A 97 21.54 11.06 -14.30
CA LYS A 97 20.13 10.75 -14.09
C LYS A 97 19.87 9.26 -14.06
N HIS A 98 18.88 8.87 -13.26
CA HIS A 98 18.27 7.55 -13.30
C HIS A 98 16.84 7.68 -13.81
N HIS A 99 16.42 6.82 -14.74
CA HIS A 99 15.11 6.80 -15.35
C HIS A 99 14.39 5.52 -14.92
N TYR A 100 13.29 5.67 -14.19
CA TYR A 100 12.46 4.59 -13.70
C TYR A 100 11.19 4.50 -14.57
N PRO A 101 11.07 3.51 -15.49
CA PRO A 101 9.97 3.42 -16.43
C PRO A 101 8.69 2.91 -15.74
N TYR A 102 7.56 3.38 -16.29
CA TYR A 102 6.24 2.90 -15.96
C TYR A 102 5.54 2.42 -17.21
N TYR A 103 4.86 1.31 -17.10
CA TYR A 103 4.27 0.59 -18.21
C TYR A 103 2.76 0.60 -18.10
N ASP A 104 2.11 0.84 -19.24
CA ASP A 104 0.66 0.71 -19.36
C ASP A 104 0.25 -0.75 -19.15
N LYS A 105 -0.76 -0.97 -18.33
CA LYS A 105 -1.19 -2.33 -17.92
C LYS A 105 -1.79 -3.14 -19.05
N ASP A 106 -2.46 -2.49 -20.00
CA ASP A 106 -3.17 -3.18 -21.09
C ASP A 106 -2.25 -3.50 -22.25
N THR A 107 -1.33 -2.57 -22.56
CA THR A 107 -0.45 -2.70 -23.72
C THR A 107 0.94 -3.25 -23.38
N GLY A 108 1.35 -3.18 -22.12
CA GLY A 108 2.71 -3.52 -21.69
C GLY A 108 3.80 -2.59 -22.24
N GLN A 109 3.44 -1.46 -22.83
CA GLN A 109 4.39 -0.48 -23.35
C GLN A 109 4.75 0.56 -22.29
N ALA A 110 6.00 1.02 -22.31
CA ALA A 110 6.40 2.12 -21.46
C ALA A 110 5.72 3.41 -21.91
N THR A 111 4.99 4.07 -21.01
CA THR A 111 4.23 5.29 -21.29
C THR A 111 4.70 6.49 -20.48
N GLY A 112 5.47 6.26 -19.43
CA GLY A 112 6.01 7.31 -18.59
C GLY A 112 7.31 6.88 -17.90
N THR A 113 8.03 7.84 -17.40
CA THR A 113 9.22 7.60 -16.59
C THR A 113 9.35 8.67 -15.49
N LYS A 114 9.73 8.23 -14.31
CA LYS A 114 10.25 9.12 -13.28
C LYS A 114 11.74 9.22 -13.41
N VAL A 115 12.22 10.45 -13.35
CA VAL A 115 13.64 10.77 -13.52
C VAL A 115 14.17 11.33 -12.22
N ARG A 116 15.20 10.69 -11.69
CA ARG A 116 15.95 11.17 -10.54
C ARG A 116 17.24 11.84 -11.03
N GLN A 117 17.43 13.08 -10.65
CA GLN A 117 18.71 13.79 -10.83
C GLN A 117 19.66 13.38 -9.70
N VAL A 118 20.86 12.94 -10.05
CA VAL A 118 21.83 12.41 -9.06
C VAL A 118 22.38 13.54 -8.19
N ASP A 119 22.75 14.68 -8.77
CA ASP A 119 23.45 15.78 -8.09
C ASP A 119 22.60 16.47 -7.01
N ASN A 120 21.35 16.80 -7.34
CA ASN A 120 20.48 17.58 -6.47
C ASN A 120 19.37 16.75 -5.81
N LYS A 121 19.34 15.42 -6.08
CA LYS A 121 18.31 14.49 -5.64
C LYS A 121 16.89 14.88 -6.07
N GLY A 122 16.74 15.75 -7.07
CA GLY A 122 15.47 16.17 -7.62
C GLY A 122 14.78 15.05 -8.38
N PHE A 123 13.43 15.07 -8.38
CA PHE A 123 12.60 14.15 -9.15
C PHE A 123 11.67 14.93 -10.06
N TYR A 124 11.45 14.41 -11.25
CA TYR A 124 10.36 14.84 -12.14
C TYR A 124 9.84 13.64 -12.93
N ALA A 125 8.64 13.76 -13.46
CA ALA A 125 8.02 12.73 -14.27
C ALA A 125 7.79 13.24 -15.69
N THR A 126 7.89 12.34 -16.66
CA THR A 126 7.58 12.59 -18.08
C THR A 126 6.75 11.46 -18.64
N GLY A 127 5.88 11.76 -19.63
CA GLY A 127 4.98 10.79 -20.21
C GLY A 127 3.60 10.73 -19.54
N ASN A 128 2.89 9.63 -19.73
CA ASN A 128 1.53 9.40 -19.21
C ASN A 128 1.55 8.32 -18.12
N PHE A 129 0.84 8.59 -17.01
CA PHE A 129 0.73 7.70 -15.84
C PHE A 129 -0.72 7.28 -15.54
N ASP A 130 -1.67 7.50 -16.45
CA ASP A 130 -3.10 7.27 -16.18
C ASP A 130 -3.42 5.79 -15.95
N ASN A 131 -2.84 4.88 -16.75
CA ASN A 131 -3.12 3.45 -16.70
C ASN A 131 -1.87 2.61 -16.40
N VAL A 132 -1.01 3.07 -15.50
CA VAL A 132 0.20 2.32 -15.15
C VAL A 132 0.05 1.53 -13.86
N GLY A 133 0.79 0.41 -13.77
CA GLY A 133 0.91 -0.39 -12.56
C GLY A 133 1.88 0.21 -11.53
N LEU A 134 2.22 -0.58 -10.52
CA LEU A 134 3.33 -0.29 -9.61
C LEU A 134 4.65 -0.34 -10.37
N PHE A 135 5.66 0.36 -9.87
CA PHE A 135 7.00 0.24 -10.47
C PHE A 135 7.51 -1.19 -10.35
N GLY A 136 8.00 -1.74 -11.43
CA GLY A 136 8.52 -3.11 -11.51
C GLY A 136 7.46 -4.18 -11.77
N GLN A 137 6.18 -3.87 -11.73
CA GLN A 137 5.09 -4.85 -11.92
C GLN A 137 5.19 -5.59 -13.25
N GLN A 138 5.61 -4.92 -14.31
CA GLN A 138 5.80 -5.51 -15.65
C GLN A 138 6.88 -6.62 -15.71
N ALA A 139 7.77 -6.67 -14.72
CA ALA A 139 8.83 -7.67 -14.66
C ALA A 139 8.34 -9.05 -14.17
N TYR A 140 7.09 -9.13 -13.72
CA TYR A 140 6.54 -10.32 -13.07
C TYR A 140 5.22 -10.75 -13.69
N ARG A 141 4.92 -12.04 -13.56
CA ARG A 141 3.60 -12.60 -13.86
C ARG A 141 2.68 -12.40 -12.67
N GLU A 142 1.39 -12.49 -12.90
CA GLU A 142 0.42 -12.47 -11.81
C GLU A 142 0.57 -13.68 -10.90
N GLY A 143 0.65 -13.41 -9.60
CA GLY A 143 0.71 -14.43 -8.56
C GLY A 143 2.09 -15.04 -8.33
N GLY A 144 2.29 -15.52 -7.11
CA GLY A 144 3.54 -16.15 -6.67
C GLY A 144 3.57 -16.38 -5.17
N LYS A 145 4.72 -16.85 -4.68
CA LYS A 145 4.86 -17.17 -3.26
C LYS A 145 5.08 -15.93 -2.39
N TYR A 146 5.87 -14.98 -2.85
CA TYR A 146 6.19 -13.75 -2.13
C TYR A 146 6.24 -12.56 -3.08
N ILE A 147 5.64 -11.44 -2.66
CA ILE A 147 5.88 -10.13 -3.24
C ILE A 147 6.33 -9.16 -2.14
N THR A 148 7.34 -8.36 -2.42
CA THR A 148 7.75 -7.26 -1.55
C THR A 148 7.29 -5.94 -2.14
N ILE A 149 6.72 -5.08 -1.32
CA ILE A 149 6.29 -3.74 -1.71
C ILE A 149 7.14 -2.73 -0.95
N THR A 150 7.91 -1.93 -1.68
CA THR A 150 8.74 -0.84 -1.14
C THR A 150 8.10 0.52 -1.38
N GLU A 151 8.61 1.55 -0.72
CA GLU A 151 8.13 2.91 -0.91
C GLU A 151 8.67 3.55 -2.19
N GLY A 152 9.95 3.35 -2.49
CA GLY A 152 10.65 3.95 -3.60
C GLY A 152 11.18 2.95 -4.63
N GLU A 153 11.38 3.44 -5.87
CA GLU A 153 11.87 2.63 -6.99
C GLU A 153 13.28 2.08 -6.73
N ALA A 154 14.15 2.91 -6.14
CA ALA A 154 15.53 2.50 -5.80
C ALA A 154 15.56 1.39 -4.75
N ASP A 155 14.59 1.38 -3.82
CA ASP A 155 14.47 0.35 -2.80
C ASP A 155 14.01 -0.97 -3.39
N ALA A 156 13.09 -0.93 -4.37
CA ALA A 156 12.69 -2.13 -5.10
C ALA A 156 13.88 -2.77 -5.83
N LEU A 157 14.72 -1.96 -6.49
CA LEU A 157 15.94 -2.45 -7.10
C LEU A 157 16.90 -3.04 -6.07
N ALA A 158 17.06 -2.40 -4.91
CA ALA A 158 17.92 -2.87 -3.84
C ALA A 158 17.46 -4.20 -3.25
N VAL A 159 16.15 -4.38 -3.03
CA VAL A 159 15.56 -5.66 -2.59
C VAL A 159 15.82 -6.75 -3.61
N SER A 160 15.59 -6.47 -4.91
CA SER A 160 15.84 -7.42 -5.99
C SER A 160 17.33 -7.83 -6.06
N GLU A 161 18.25 -6.87 -5.91
CA GLU A 161 19.71 -7.12 -5.85
C GLU A 161 20.09 -8.01 -4.66
N MET A 162 19.58 -7.69 -3.45
CA MET A 162 19.90 -8.43 -2.23
C MET A 162 19.37 -9.87 -2.25
N PHE A 163 18.32 -10.15 -2.99
CA PHE A 163 17.79 -11.51 -3.17
C PHE A 163 18.24 -12.20 -4.44
N ASP A 164 19.20 -11.61 -5.17
CA ASP A 164 19.63 -12.14 -6.46
C ASP A 164 18.42 -12.46 -7.36
N ASN A 165 17.47 -11.54 -7.39
CA ASN A 165 16.28 -11.61 -8.22
C ASN A 165 15.31 -12.79 -7.93
N LYS A 166 15.42 -13.42 -6.76
CA LYS A 166 14.68 -14.63 -6.42
C LYS A 166 13.20 -14.38 -6.11
N TRP A 167 12.87 -13.24 -5.48
CA TRP A 167 11.52 -12.89 -5.07
C TRP A 167 11.05 -11.65 -5.79
N ASP A 168 9.74 -11.57 -6.02
CA ASP A 168 9.12 -10.47 -6.73
C ASP A 168 9.10 -9.23 -5.83
N VAL A 169 9.39 -8.07 -6.42
CA VAL A 169 9.39 -6.80 -5.72
C VAL A 169 8.87 -5.67 -6.60
N VAL A 170 8.04 -4.84 -6.02
CA VAL A 170 7.47 -3.66 -6.65
C VAL A 170 7.60 -2.45 -5.72
N SER A 171 7.48 -1.24 -6.25
CA SER A 171 7.34 -0.07 -5.39
C SER A 171 6.10 0.75 -5.70
N LEU A 172 5.71 1.58 -4.71
CA LEU A 172 4.66 2.57 -4.87
C LEU A 172 5.00 3.54 -6.00
N ARG A 173 3.96 4.07 -6.67
CA ARG A 173 4.14 5.10 -7.71
C ARG A 173 4.43 6.47 -7.12
N ASN A 174 3.74 6.82 -6.05
CA ASN A 174 3.74 8.17 -5.48
C ASN A 174 4.31 8.21 -4.06
N GLY A 175 5.05 7.15 -3.66
CA GLY A 175 5.62 7.02 -2.33
C GLY A 175 4.56 6.95 -1.23
N ALA A 176 4.98 7.14 0.03
CA ALA A 176 4.13 7.05 1.22
C ALA A 176 2.86 7.92 1.15
N GLY A 177 2.94 9.08 0.51
CA GLY A 177 1.85 10.06 0.48
C GLY A 177 0.55 9.56 -0.17
N ASN A 178 0.64 8.66 -1.15
CA ASN A 178 -0.51 8.09 -1.86
C ASN A 178 -0.51 6.55 -1.85
N ALA A 179 0.11 5.93 -0.87
CA ALA A 179 0.25 4.47 -0.78
C ALA A 179 -1.09 3.72 -0.90
N GLU A 180 -2.12 4.22 -0.22
CA GLU A 180 -3.46 3.63 -0.26
C GLU A 180 -4.07 3.64 -1.67
N GLY A 181 -3.99 4.76 -2.38
CA GLY A 181 -4.49 4.88 -3.75
C GLY A 181 -3.73 3.99 -4.73
N ASP A 182 -2.40 3.95 -4.62
CA ASP A 182 -1.54 3.14 -5.47
C ASP A 182 -1.82 1.63 -5.28
N LEU A 183 -2.00 1.18 -4.04
CA LEU A 183 -2.23 -0.24 -3.74
C LEU A 183 -3.66 -0.69 -4.02
N LYS A 184 -4.68 0.14 -3.73
CA LYS A 184 -6.07 -0.16 -4.09
C LYS A 184 -6.25 -0.43 -5.58
N GLY A 185 -5.57 0.33 -6.43
CA GLY A 185 -5.62 0.16 -7.88
C GLY A 185 -4.92 -1.11 -8.40
N GLN A 186 -4.20 -1.84 -7.54
CA GLN A 186 -3.42 -3.03 -7.90
C GLN A 186 -3.69 -4.23 -6.98
N LEU A 187 -4.78 -4.19 -6.20
CA LEU A 187 -5.09 -5.26 -5.23
C LEU A 187 -5.21 -6.63 -5.89
N GLU A 188 -5.82 -6.73 -7.06
CA GLU A 188 -5.97 -7.99 -7.78
C GLU A 188 -4.61 -8.64 -8.08
N PHE A 189 -3.67 -7.86 -8.60
CA PHE A 189 -2.30 -8.32 -8.84
C PHE A 189 -1.60 -8.74 -7.54
N ILE A 190 -1.68 -7.92 -6.48
CA ILE A 190 -0.98 -8.16 -5.22
C ILE A 190 -1.57 -9.36 -4.49
N GLU A 191 -2.88 -9.50 -4.46
CA GLU A 191 -3.58 -10.61 -3.80
C GLU A 191 -3.39 -11.97 -4.51
N GLY A 192 -2.85 -11.99 -5.71
CA GLY A 192 -2.39 -13.20 -6.39
C GLY A 192 -1.21 -13.90 -5.68
N TYR A 193 -0.54 -13.22 -4.75
CA TYR A 193 0.58 -13.79 -4.01
C TYR A 193 0.14 -14.42 -2.68
N ASP A 194 0.87 -15.48 -2.26
CA ASP A 194 0.63 -16.15 -0.97
C ASP A 194 1.04 -15.27 0.21
N ASN A 195 2.11 -14.47 0.05
CA ASN A 195 2.67 -13.60 1.08
C ASN A 195 3.01 -12.23 0.50
N ILE A 196 2.53 -11.19 1.16
CA ILE A 196 2.77 -9.79 0.83
C ILE A 196 3.66 -9.19 1.93
N VAL A 197 4.85 -8.72 1.58
CA VAL A 197 5.79 -8.13 2.54
C VAL A 197 5.87 -6.63 2.31
N LEU A 198 5.33 -5.83 3.23
CA LEU A 198 5.51 -4.37 3.21
C LEU A 198 6.88 -4.03 3.81
N CYS A 199 7.71 -3.36 3.04
CA CYS A 199 9.05 -2.93 3.40
C CYS A 199 9.16 -1.41 3.13
N PHE A 200 8.48 -0.61 3.96
CA PHE A 200 8.44 0.85 3.86
C PHE A 200 9.57 1.48 4.67
N ASP A 201 9.86 2.74 4.40
CA ASP A 201 10.86 3.52 5.10
C ASP A 201 10.58 3.58 6.60
N HIS A 202 11.63 3.50 7.41
CA HIS A 202 11.52 3.58 8.86
C HIS A 202 11.52 5.04 9.31
N ASP A 203 10.61 5.84 8.74
CA ASP A 203 10.40 7.24 9.10
C ASP A 203 8.90 7.52 9.35
N PRO A 204 8.52 8.71 9.85
CA PRO A 204 7.13 9.01 10.16
C PRO A 204 6.17 8.89 8.96
N ALA A 205 6.63 9.20 7.74
CA ALA A 205 5.80 9.11 6.55
C ALA A 205 5.50 7.66 6.17
N GLY A 206 6.53 6.79 6.18
CA GLY A 206 6.38 5.36 5.95
C GLY A 206 5.50 4.68 7.01
N GLN A 207 5.61 5.08 8.29
CA GLN A 207 4.75 4.56 9.35
C GLN A 207 3.27 4.95 9.15
N ILE A 208 2.99 6.20 8.78
CA ILE A 208 1.63 6.66 8.46
C ILE A 208 1.08 5.91 7.24
N ALA A 209 1.90 5.70 6.22
CA ALA A 209 1.50 4.94 5.04
C ALA A 209 1.15 3.50 5.41
N LEU A 210 1.98 2.84 6.21
CA LEU A 210 1.77 1.48 6.70
C LEU A 210 0.42 1.36 7.43
N GLU A 211 0.12 2.27 8.36
CA GLU A 211 -1.14 2.30 9.10
C GLU A 211 -2.37 2.40 8.18
N LYS A 212 -2.26 3.15 7.07
CA LYS A 212 -3.36 3.32 6.11
C LYS A 212 -3.61 2.11 5.23
N VAL A 213 -2.54 1.35 4.92
CA VAL A 213 -2.63 0.28 3.91
C VAL A 213 -2.71 -1.13 4.51
N ARG A 214 -2.36 -1.30 5.78
CA ARG A 214 -2.30 -2.64 6.40
C ARG A 214 -3.62 -3.40 6.37
N ASP A 215 -4.75 -2.70 6.42
CA ASP A 215 -6.08 -3.31 6.42
C ASP A 215 -6.66 -3.54 5.00
N LEU A 216 -5.88 -3.24 3.94
CA LEU A 216 -6.30 -3.46 2.56
C LEU A 216 -6.20 -4.92 2.13
N PHE A 217 -5.34 -5.71 2.78
CA PHE A 217 -4.96 -7.04 2.34
C PHE A 217 -5.71 -8.13 3.08
N SER A 218 -5.83 -9.28 2.42
CA SER A 218 -6.44 -10.46 3.00
C SER A 218 -5.73 -10.89 4.30
N PRO A 219 -6.48 -11.31 5.34
CA PRO A 219 -5.91 -11.78 6.59
C PRO A 219 -4.85 -12.87 6.37
N ASN A 220 -3.78 -12.83 7.15
CA ASN A 220 -2.63 -13.77 7.14
C ASN A 220 -1.70 -13.69 5.92
N LYS A 221 -2.01 -12.91 4.88
CA LYS A 221 -1.08 -12.70 3.76
C LYS A 221 -0.06 -11.61 4.02
N LEU A 222 -0.47 -10.56 4.74
CA LEU A 222 0.38 -9.40 5.00
C LEU A 222 1.42 -9.68 6.08
N LYS A 223 2.66 -9.30 5.78
CA LYS A 223 3.78 -9.27 6.71
C LYS A 223 4.43 -7.89 6.70
N ILE A 224 4.85 -7.42 7.85
CA ILE A 224 5.52 -6.12 8.01
C ILE A 224 7.00 -6.38 8.27
N CYS A 225 7.84 -5.92 7.35
CA CYS A 225 9.28 -5.98 7.47
C CYS A 225 9.80 -4.68 8.10
N THR A 226 10.45 -4.80 9.26
CA THR A 226 11.11 -3.68 9.93
C THR A 226 12.62 -3.81 9.74
N LEU A 227 13.20 -2.84 9.04
CA LEU A 227 14.62 -2.84 8.73
C LEU A 227 15.45 -2.21 9.84
N PRO A 228 16.72 -2.65 10.06
CA PRO A 228 17.67 -2.01 10.97
C PRO A 228 18.09 -0.60 10.54
N LEU A 229 18.06 -0.29 9.26
CA LEU A 229 18.35 1.01 8.68
C LEU A 229 17.08 1.65 8.12
N LYS A 230 17.21 2.89 7.63
CA LYS A 230 16.08 3.68 7.16
C LYS A 230 15.27 2.96 6.08
N ASP A 231 15.93 2.43 5.06
CA ASP A 231 15.33 1.85 3.86
C ASP A 231 16.17 0.69 3.30
N ALA A 232 15.64 -0.02 2.31
CA ALA A 232 16.33 -1.14 1.66
C ALA A 232 17.55 -0.69 0.86
N GLY A 233 17.51 0.51 0.29
CA GLY A 233 18.65 1.10 -0.40
C GLY A 233 19.85 1.31 0.52
N ALA A 234 19.61 1.83 1.73
CA ALA A 234 20.65 1.98 2.75
C ALA A 234 21.22 0.62 3.19
N MET A 235 20.38 -0.40 3.34
CA MET A 235 20.85 -1.77 3.68
C MET A 235 21.83 -2.31 2.63
N LEU A 236 21.50 -2.16 1.34
CA LEU A 236 22.37 -2.59 0.24
C LEU A 236 23.67 -1.76 0.18
N GLN A 237 23.55 -0.41 0.27
CA GLN A 237 24.71 0.49 0.20
C GLN A 237 25.71 0.25 1.35
N GLU A 238 25.24 -0.13 2.54
CA GLU A 238 26.10 -0.49 3.66
C GLU A 238 26.56 -1.96 3.62
N GLY A 239 26.11 -2.75 2.64
CA GLY A 239 26.50 -4.16 2.52
C GLY A 239 25.86 -5.09 3.55
N LYS A 240 24.74 -4.67 4.15
CA LYS A 240 24.02 -5.42 5.20
C LYS A 240 22.99 -6.40 4.62
N VAL A 241 23.39 -7.16 3.60
CA VAL A 241 22.51 -8.10 2.90
C VAL A 241 21.99 -9.20 3.83
N ARG A 242 22.84 -9.71 4.74
CA ARG A 242 22.44 -10.77 5.68
C ARG A 242 21.41 -10.26 6.69
N GLU A 243 21.63 -9.08 7.22
CA GLU A 243 20.70 -8.43 8.17
C GLU A 243 19.36 -8.10 7.50
N PHE A 244 19.39 -7.62 6.26
CA PHE A 244 18.20 -7.43 5.44
C PHE A 244 17.43 -8.75 5.27
N THR A 245 18.11 -9.79 4.80
CA THR A 245 17.51 -11.10 4.57
C THR A 245 16.89 -11.66 5.86
N LYS A 246 17.59 -11.50 6.99
CA LYS A 246 17.07 -11.91 8.30
C LYS A 246 15.80 -11.12 8.65
N ALA A 247 15.82 -9.79 8.57
CA ALA A 247 14.68 -8.94 8.89
C ALA A 247 13.47 -9.26 8.00
N TRP A 248 13.69 -9.54 6.73
CA TRP A 248 12.64 -9.91 5.79
C TRP A 248 12.01 -11.28 6.12
N TRP A 249 12.80 -12.30 6.49
CA TRP A 249 12.27 -13.60 6.92
C TRP A 249 11.61 -13.55 8.29
N ASP A 250 12.07 -12.69 9.17
CA ASP A 250 11.53 -12.44 10.50
C ASP A 250 10.30 -11.48 10.46
N ALA A 251 9.90 -11.02 9.26
CA ALA A 251 8.75 -10.14 9.08
C ALA A 251 7.49 -10.75 9.70
N LYS A 252 6.89 -10.01 10.62
CA LYS A 252 5.75 -10.50 11.40
C LYS A 252 4.46 -10.42 10.60
N PRO A 253 3.63 -11.47 10.63
CA PRO A 253 2.27 -11.38 10.11
C PRO A 253 1.51 -10.25 10.77
N TYR A 254 0.84 -9.45 9.96
CA TYR A 254 -0.08 -8.45 10.47
C TYR A 254 -1.41 -9.12 10.82
N THR A 255 -1.83 -8.91 12.05
CA THR A 255 -3.14 -9.34 12.52
C THR A 255 -3.95 -8.08 12.85
N PRO A 256 -5.07 -7.82 12.16
CA PRO A 256 -5.94 -6.68 12.44
C PRO A 256 -6.40 -6.67 13.90
N ALA A 257 -6.62 -5.48 14.46
CA ALA A 257 -7.12 -5.33 15.81
C ALA A 257 -8.47 -6.07 15.97
N GLY A 258 -8.57 -6.91 16.99
CA GLY A 258 -9.77 -7.73 17.26
C GLY A 258 -9.76 -9.11 16.59
N VAL A 259 -8.85 -9.42 15.70
CA VAL A 259 -8.61 -10.78 15.20
C VAL A 259 -7.61 -11.47 16.13
N ILE A 260 -8.04 -12.53 16.77
CA ILE A 260 -7.21 -13.33 17.67
C ILE A 260 -7.00 -14.71 17.03
N THR A 261 -5.75 -15.09 16.83
CA THR A 261 -5.43 -16.41 16.28
C THR A 261 -5.56 -17.50 17.35
N ILE A 262 -5.76 -18.75 16.94
CA ILE A 262 -5.75 -19.88 17.88
C ILE A 262 -4.42 -19.95 18.64
N ALA A 263 -3.31 -19.61 17.99
CA ALA A 263 -1.99 -19.58 18.63
C ALA A 263 -1.92 -18.57 19.77
N ASP A 264 -2.53 -17.37 19.60
CA ASP A 264 -2.56 -16.33 20.63
C ASP A 264 -3.42 -16.73 21.84
N THR A 265 -4.45 -17.56 21.61
CA THR A 265 -5.34 -18.03 22.66
C THR A 265 -4.85 -19.32 23.33
N TRP A 266 -3.86 -20.01 22.76
CA TRP A 266 -3.43 -21.32 23.22
C TRP A 266 -2.97 -21.35 24.68
N ASP A 267 -2.22 -20.31 25.10
CA ASP A 267 -1.79 -20.18 26.49
C ASP A 267 -2.98 -19.89 27.44
N ALA A 268 -3.97 -19.14 26.97
CA ALA A 268 -5.18 -18.87 27.73
C ALA A 268 -6.00 -20.17 27.87
N VAL A 269 -6.12 -20.95 26.78
CA VAL A 269 -6.80 -22.26 26.81
C VAL A 269 -6.08 -23.26 27.73
N ARG A 270 -4.76 -23.32 27.68
CA ARG A 270 -3.98 -24.19 28.58
C ARG A 270 -4.04 -23.78 30.06
N LYS A 271 -4.15 -22.47 30.30
CA LYS A 271 -4.28 -21.93 31.67
C LYS A 271 -5.74 -21.93 32.15
N TYR A 272 -6.67 -22.26 31.27
CA TYR A 272 -8.07 -22.37 31.63
C TYR A 272 -8.20 -23.54 32.63
N LYS A 273 -8.37 -23.19 33.91
CA LYS A 273 -8.76 -24.13 34.95
C LYS A 273 -10.27 -24.24 34.92
N ASP A 274 -10.80 -25.40 35.20
CA ASP A 274 -12.24 -25.61 35.35
C ASP A 274 -12.83 -24.51 36.22
N THR A 275 -13.67 -23.66 35.65
CA THR A 275 -14.38 -22.65 36.41
C THR A 275 -15.33 -23.36 37.34
N PRO A 276 -15.28 -23.10 38.67
CA PRO A 276 -16.22 -23.71 39.59
C PRO A 276 -17.65 -23.51 39.09
N SER A 277 -18.40 -24.60 39.01
CA SER A 277 -19.80 -24.57 38.60
C SER A 277 -20.71 -24.88 39.79
N VAL A 278 -21.83 -24.17 39.86
CA VAL A 278 -22.92 -24.48 40.77
C VAL A 278 -23.90 -25.40 40.03
N PRO A 279 -24.24 -26.58 40.56
CA PRO A 279 -25.15 -27.49 39.86
C PRO A 279 -26.54 -26.87 39.72
N TYR A 280 -27.28 -27.31 38.71
CA TYR A 280 -28.70 -27.05 38.61
C TYR A 280 -29.46 -28.03 39.52
N PRO A 281 -30.69 -27.71 39.96
CA PRO A 281 -31.53 -28.62 40.73
C PRO A 281 -31.82 -29.97 40.03
N TRP A 282 -31.67 -30.00 38.71
CA TRP A 282 -32.02 -31.17 37.89
C TRP A 282 -30.77 -31.87 37.35
N SER A 283 -30.64 -33.16 37.69
CA SER A 283 -29.46 -33.95 37.29
C SER A 283 -29.28 -34.07 35.79
N GLY A 284 -30.36 -34.17 35.01
CA GLY A 284 -30.31 -34.23 33.55
C GLY A 284 -29.73 -32.96 32.94
N LEU A 285 -30.05 -31.80 33.52
CA LEU A 285 -29.50 -30.52 33.05
C LEU A 285 -28.02 -30.37 33.40
N ASN A 286 -27.63 -30.86 34.57
CA ASN A 286 -26.22 -30.90 34.98
C ASN A 286 -25.35 -31.76 34.04
N HIS A 287 -25.93 -32.88 33.58
CA HIS A 287 -25.24 -33.75 32.62
C HIS A 287 -25.00 -33.03 31.26
N LEU A 288 -25.95 -32.20 30.84
CA LEU A 288 -25.86 -31.49 29.55
C LEU A 288 -25.04 -30.21 29.62
N LEU A 289 -25.19 -29.44 30.71
CA LEU A 289 -24.61 -28.08 30.81
C LEU A 289 -23.45 -27.99 31.79
N MET A 290 -23.14 -29.04 32.54
CA MET A 290 -22.09 -29.10 33.56
C MET A 290 -22.21 -28.02 34.66
N GLY A 291 -23.46 -27.62 35.00
CA GLY A 291 -23.77 -26.60 35.99
C GLY A 291 -23.76 -25.17 35.47
N GLN A 292 -23.91 -24.21 36.38
CA GLN A 292 -23.89 -22.77 36.10
C GLN A 292 -22.52 -22.20 36.47
N ARG A 293 -21.94 -21.41 35.59
CA ARG A 293 -20.61 -20.80 35.82
C ARG A 293 -20.70 -19.28 35.81
N THR A 294 -19.81 -18.63 36.52
CA THR A 294 -19.68 -17.17 36.47
C THR A 294 -19.27 -16.73 35.11
N LYS A 295 -19.74 -15.55 34.65
CA LYS A 295 -19.50 -14.96 33.33
C LYS A 295 -20.21 -15.65 32.16
N GLU A 296 -21.15 -16.55 32.43
CA GLU A 296 -22.03 -17.13 31.43
C GLU A 296 -23.43 -16.48 31.50
N ILE A 297 -24.06 -16.35 30.35
CA ILE A 297 -25.46 -15.92 30.24
C ILE A 297 -26.30 -17.11 29.86
N ASN A 298 -27.24 -17.52 30.73
CA ASN A 298 -28.17 -18.59 30.47
C ASN A 298 -29.54 -18.01 30.12
N ILE A 299 -30.03 -18.29 28.90
CA ILE A 299 -31.32 -17.80 28.40
C ILE A 299 -32.32 -18.94 28.46
N TRP A 300 -33.42 -18.76 29.18
CA TRP A 300 -34.52 -19.72 29.31
C TRP A 300 -35.73 -19.23 28.52
N ALA A 301 -36.04 -19.91 27.44
CA ALA A 301 -37.17 -19.59 26.58
C ALA A 301 -38.19 -20.72 26.61
N ALA A 302 -39.46 -20.36 26.75
CA ALA A 302 -40.60 -21.24 26.65
C ALA A 302 -41.89 -20.42 26.52
N ASP A 303 -42.97 -21.03 26.09
CA ASP A 303 -44.27 -20.37 25.98
C ASP A 303 -44.85 -19.94 27.33
N THR A 304 -45.89 -19.09 27.28
CA THR A 304 -46.55 -18.56 28.46
C THR A 304 -47.22 -19.71 29.24
N GLY A 305 -47.09 -19.73 30.56
CA GLY A 305 -47.72 -20.71 31.43
C GLY A 305 -46.98 -22.03 31.62
N ILE A 306 -45.86 -22.30 30.94
CA ILE A 306 -45.12 -23.57 31.01
C ILE A 306 -44.25 -23.71 32.28
N GLY A 307 -44.18 -22.71 33.14
CA GLY A 307 -43.47 -22.82 34.40
C GLY A 307 -42.08 -22.23 34.42
N LYS A 308 -41.68 -21.31 33.48
CA LYS A 308 -40.39 -20.59 33.50
C LYS A 308 -40.07 -19.96 34.85
N SER A 309 -41.01 -19.24 35.42
CA SER A 309 -40.84 -18.58 36.72
C SER A 309 -40.65 -19.56 37.86
N GLN A 310 -41.26 -20.73 37.78
CA GLN A 310 -41.09 -21.81 38.78
C GLN A 310 -39.68 -22.39 38.70
N ALA A 311 -39.20 -22.67 37.47
CA ALA A 311 -37.84 -23.16 37.26
C ALA A 311 -36.80 -22.15 37.76
N MET A 312 -37.01 -20.83 37.52
CA MET A 312 -36.12 -19.80 38.05
C MET A 312 -36.08 -19.74 39.58
N ARG A 313 -37.22 -19.95 40.23
CA ARG A 313 -37.28 -20.02 41.70
C ARG A 313 -36.52 -21.24 42.23
N GLU A 314 -36.65 -22.39 41.60
CA GLU A 314 -35.90 -23.61 42.01
C GLU A 314 -34.39 -23.41 41.86
N ILE A 315 -33.93 -22.78 40.77
CA ILE A 315 -32.49 -22.44 40.58
C ILE A 315 -32.01 -21.47 41.66
N GLN A 316 -32.85 -20.50 42.05
CA GLN A 316 -32.49 -19.50 43.06
C GLN A 316 -32.37 -20.06 44.48
N HIS A 317 -33.12 -21.13 44.78
CA HIS A 317 -33.18 -21.76 46.10
C HIS A 317 -32.28 -22.99 46.24
N HIS A 318 -31.68 -23.44 45.17
CA HIS A 318 -30.77 -24.58 45.14
C HIS A 318 -29.35 -24.15 45.53
#